data_7c8464c3b026564e9709ac49c9eeb1b9
#
_entry.id   7c8464c3b026564e9709ac49c9eeb1b9
#
_cell.length_a   1.000
_cell.length_b   1.000
_cell.length_c   1.000
_cell.angle_alpha   90.00
_cell.angle_beta   90.00
_cell.angle_gamma   90.00
#
_symmetry.space_group_name_H-M   'P 1'
#
loop_
_entity.id
_entity.type
_entity.pdbx_description
1 polymer ?
#
loop_
_entity_poly.entity_id
_entity_poly.type
_entity_poly.pdbx_seq_one_letter_code
_entity_poly.pdbx_strand_id
1 'polypeptide(L)'
;MKTTLPERSLVIKPLLDRITPEILIAGKDTIAMIILFGSYARGDWVSDEYTKGHITYSYQSDLDIMVIVKKGKHIDYAEPRIEKRLARELVLDPLSKKPWITLIFESIDYVNRQLEKGRYFYSDIKKEGVLLYDSGEFTLSEA
;
A
#
# COMPACT_ATOMS: atom_id res chain seq x y z
N MET A 1 -1.50 9.66 11.55
CA MET A 1 -0.87 8.98 10.40
C MET A 1 0.33 9.78 9.95
N LYS A 2 1.40 9.10 9.60
CA LYS A 2 2.64 9.76 9.14
C LYS A 2 2.51 10.19 7.68
N THR A 3 3.31 11.18 7.29
CA THR A 3 3.43 11.61 5.89
C THR A 3 4.83 11.32 5.33
N THR A 4 5.74 10.85 6.18
CA THR A 4 7.12 10.51 5.79
C THR A 4 7.44 9.09 6.22
N LEU A 5 8.32 8.44 5.44
CA LEU A 5 8.74 7.08 5.73
C LEU A 5 9.68 7.03 6.94
N PRO A 6 9.65 5.92 7.70
CA PRO A 6 10.72 5.63 8.65
C PRO A 6 12.06 5.58 7.92
N GLU A 7 13.13 5.95 8.59
CA GLU A 7 14.46 6.01 7.97
C GLU A 7 14.83 4.68 7.31
N ARG A 8 14.58 3.56 7.98
CA ARG A 8 14.91 2.24 7.46
C ARG A 8 14.17 1.92 6.17
N SER A 9 13.01 2.54 5.93
CA SER A 9 12.17 2.31 4.74
C SER A 9 12.46 3.27 3.59
N LEU A 10 13.42 4.19 3.74
CA LEU A 10 13.77 5.11 2.66
C LEU A 10 14.27 4.40 1.40
N VAL A 11 14.75 3.18 1.54
CA VAL A 11 15.23 2.36 0.42
C VAL A 11 14.11 2.08 -0.60
N ILE A 12 12.84 2.06 -0.18
CA ILE A 12 11.71 1.82 -1.09
C ILE A 12 11.05 3.09 -1.59
N LYS A 13 11.53 4.26 -1.19
CA LYS A 13 10.94 5.52 -1.63
C LYS A 13 10.92 5.67 -3.15
N PRO A 14 12.01 5.36 -3.90
CA PRO A 14 11.96 5.43 -5.35
C PRO A 14 10.87 4.54 -5.96
N LEU A 15 10.62 3.38 -5.38
CA LEU A 15 9.56 2.49 -5.83
C LEU A 15 8.18 3.08 -5.55
N LEU A 16 7.97 3.64 -4.36
CA LEU A 16 6.71 4.30 -4.01
C LEU A 16 6.44 5.52 -4.90
N ASP A 17 7.48 6.27 -5.23
CA ASP A 17 7.38 7.43 -6.12
C ASP A 17 6.99 7.05 -7.55
N ARG A 18 7.21 5.78 -7.94
CA ARG A 18 6.73 5.23 -9.21
C ARG A 18 5.32 4.66 -9.10
N ILE A 19 5.02 3.96 -8.00
CA ILE A 19 3.73 3.29 -7.80
C ILE A 19 2.58 4.30 -7.67
N THR A 20 2.76 5.31 -6.84
CA THR A 20 1.68 6.26 -6.52
C THR A 20 1.11 6.95 -7.75
N PRO A 21 1.92 7.53 -8.65
CA PRO A 21 1.38 8.14 -9.86
C PRO A 21 0.66 7.14 -10.77
N GLU A 22 1.16 5.90 -10.86
CA GLU A 22 0.54 4.88 -11.71
C GLU A 22 -0.84 4.49 -11.19
N ILE A 23 -1.02 4.40 -9.86
CA ILE A 23 -2.31 4.16 -9.24
C ILE A 23 -3.29 5.28 -9.59
N LEU A 24 -2.83 6.53 -9.48
CA LEU A 24 -3.68 7.69 -9.75
C LEU A 24 -4.07 7.79 -11.22
N ILE A 25 -3.16 7.48 -12.14
CA ILE A 25 -3.47 7.48 -13.57
C ILE A 25 -4.52 6.42 -13.90
N ALA A 26 -4.35 5.21 -13.39
CA ALA A 26 -5.27 4.11 -13.66
C ALA A 26 -6.62 4.29 -12.96
N GLY A 27 -6.61 4.79 -11.73
CA GLY A 27 -7.83 4.98 -10.92
C GLY A 27 -8.63 6.23 -11.27
N LYS A 28 -8.01 7.18 -11.95
CA LYS A 28 -8.62 8.48 -12.31
C LYS A 28 -9.20 9.17 -11.08
N ASP A 29 -10.42 9.69 -11.17
CA ASP A 29 -11.06 10.47 -10.10
C ASP A 29 -11.66 9.61 -8.99
N THR A 30 -11.43 8.30 -8.99
CA THR A 30 -12.05 7.40 -8.01
C THR A 30 -11.29 7.27 -6.69
N ILE A 31 -10.07 7.78 -6.63
CA ILE A 31 -9.17 7.55 -5.49
C ILE A 31 -9.33 8.66 -4.43
N ALA A 32 -9.67 8.26 -3.20
CA ALA A 32 -9.75 9.16 -2.05
C ALA A 32 -8.39 9.29 -1.34
N MET A 33 -7.75 8.17 -1.04
CA MET A 33 -6.46 8.12 -0.36
C MET A 33 -5.67 6.90 -0.79
N ILE A 34 -4.35 6.97 -0.63
CA ILE A 34 -3.44 5.83 -0.80
C ILE A 34 -2.56 5.79 0.44
N ILE A 35 -2.55 4.66 1.14
CA ILE A 35 -1.85 4.51 2.41
C ILE A 35 -0.91 3.30 2.35
N LEU A 36 0.36 3.53 2.67
CA LEU A 36 1.30 2.45 2.94
C LEU A 36 1.09 1.98 4.37
N PHE A 37 0.94 0.67 4.56
CA PHE A 37 0.81 0.10 5.90
C PHE A 37 1.71 -1.12 6.05
N GLY A 38 1.64 -1.78 7.21
CA GLY A 38 2.43 -2.96 7.45
C GLY A 38 3.88 -2.66 7.80
N SER A 39 4.76 -3.63 7.58
CA SER A 39 6.14 -3.58 8.07
C SER A 39 6.98 -2.44 7.48
N TYR A 40 6.78 -2.10 6.22
CA TYR A 40 7.51 -0.97 5.62
C TYR A 40 7.05 0.39 6.17
N ALA A 41 5.77 0.49 6.56
CA ALA A 41 5.28 1.70 7.21
C ALA A 41 5.82 1.83 8.64
N ARG A 42 5.96 0.71 9.36
CA ARG A 42 6.53 0.68 10.71
C ARG A 42 8.06 0.77 10.72
N GLY A 43 8.71 0.29 9.67
CA GLY A 43 10.17 0.21 9.61
C GLY A 43 10.76 -1.10 10.14
N ASP A 44 9.92 -2.08 10.44
CA ASP A 44 10.34 -3.39 10.95
C ASP A 44 10.32 -4.51 9.88
N TRP A 45 10.38 -4.11 8.62
CA TRP A 45 10.40 -5.05 7.51
C TRP A 45 11.67 -5.92 7.51
N VAL A 46 11.55 -7.10 6.89
CA VAL A 46 12.60 -8.12 6.87
C VAL A 46 12.95 -8.46 5.42
N SER A 47 14.23 -8.68 5.17
CA SER A 47 14.73 -9.21 3.90
C SER A 47 15.87 -10.15 4.23
N ASP A 48 15.56 -11.45 4.31
CA ASP A 48 16.51 -12.49 4.69
C ASP A 48 16.74 -13.49 3.58
N GLU A 49 17.99 -13.93 3.46
CA GLU A 49 18.37 -15.00 2.55
C GLU A 49 19.27 -15.98 3.32
N TYR A 50 18.96 -17.27 3.22
CA TYR A 50 19.80 -18.30 3.85
C TYR A 50 19.86 -19.53 2.95
N THR A 51 20.96 -20.26 3.07
CA THR A 51 21.20 -21.48 2.29
C THR A 51 21.25 -22.67 3.23
N LYS A 52 20.49 -23.72 2.88
CA LYS A 52 20.49 -25.00 3.59
C LYS A 52 20.72 -26.11 2.55
N GLY A 53 21.88 -26.75 2.62
CA GLY A 53 22.29 -27.69 1.60
C GLY A 53 22.60 -26.98 0.29
N HIS A 54 21.91 -27.36 -0.78
CA HIS A 54 22.05 -26.71 -2.09
C HIS A 54 20.89 -25.78 -2.41
N ILE A 55 19.99 -25.53 -1.44
CA ILE A 55 18.80 -24.72 -1.64
C ILE A 55 18.97 -23.39 -0.90
N THR A 56 18.79 -22.30 -1.64
CA THR A 56 18.77 -20.96 -1.08
C THR A 56 17.32 -20.55 -0.84
N TYR A 57 17.01 -20.14 0.39
CA TYR A 57 15.70 -19.66 0.78
C TYR A 57 15.79 -18.15 0.97
N SER A 58 14.77 -17.45 0.50
CA SER A 58 14.68 -16.02 0.73
C SER A 58 13.31 -15.67 1.32
N TYR A 59 13.31 -14.74 2.23
CA TYR A 59 12.09 -14.16 2.78
C TYR A 59 12.20 -12.65 2.74
N GLN A 60 11.16 -12.01 2.23
CA GLN A 60 11.09 -10.56 2.17
C GLN A 60 9.67 -10.12 2.49
N SER A 61 9.55 -9.09 3.33
CA SER A 61 8.26 -8.50 3.65
C SER A 61 7.60 -7.92 2.41
N ASP A 62 6.28 -8.06 2.33
CA ASP A 62 5.50 -7.44 1.26
C ASP A 62 5.38 -5.93 1.48
N LEU A 63 5.25 -5.22 0.38
CA LEU A 63 4.92 -3.80 0.40
C LEU A 63 3.40 -3.68 0.36
N ASP A 64 2.81 -3.34 1.51
CA ASP A 64 1.36 -3.33 1.68
C ASP A 64 0.78 -1.94 1.45
N ILE A 65 -0.11 -1.81 0.48
CA ILE A 65 -0.73 -0.54 0.11
C ILE A 65 -2.23 -0.68 0.12
N MET A 66 -2.90 0.23 0.82
CA MET A 66 -4.35 0.34 0.79
C MET A 66 -4.74 1.47 -0.15
N VAL A 67 -5.55 1.13 -1.14
CA VAL A 67 -6.14 2.08 -2.08
C VAL A 67 -7.58 2.32 -1.63
N ILE A 68 -7.85 3.52 -1.13
CA ILE A 68 -9.18 3.88 -0.65
C ILE A 68 -9.89 4.65 -1.76
N VAL A 69 -11.01 4.11 -2.23
CA VAL A 69 -11.82 4.74 -3.28
C VAL A 69 -12.93 5.58 -2.67
N LYS A 70 -13.43 6.55 -3.45
CA LYS A 70 -14.44 7.50 -3.00
C LYS A 70 -15.80 6.85 -2.74
N LYS A 71 -16.16 5.84 -3.54
CA LYS A 71 -17.44 5.11 -3.43
C LYS A 71 -17.20 3.63 -3.66
N GLY A 72 -17.98 2.77 -2.99
CA GLY A 72 -17.83 1.32 -3.12
C GLY A 72 -17.90 0.82 -4.57
N LYS A 73 -18.77 1.43 -5.38
CA LYS A 73 -18.89 1.07 -6.80
C LYS A 73 -17.62 1.32 -7.62
N HIS A 74 -16.73 2.18 -7.12
CA HIS A 74 -15.47 2.49 -7.81
C HIS A 74 -14.45 1.37 -7.72
N ILE A 75 -14.62 0.42 -6.79
CA ILE A 75 -13.68 -0.70 -6.66
C ILE A 75 -13.65 -1.53 -7.94
N ASP A 76 -14.81 -1.85 -8.51
CA ASP A 76 -14.90 -2.62 -9.75
C ASP A 76 -14.25 -1.92 -10.93
N TYR A 77 -14.25 -0.60 -10.92
CA TYR A 77 -13.56 0.20 -11.92
C TYR A 77 -12.05 0.24 -11.68
N ALA A 78 -11.65 0.59 -10.48
CA ALA A 78 -10.25 0.92 -10.16
C ALA A 78 -9.36 -0.32 -10.02
N GLU A 79 -9.83 -1.36 -9.31
CA GLU A 79 -8.99 -2.51 -8.96
C GLU A 79 -8.36 -3.18 -10.19
N PRO A 80 -9.13 -3.63 -11.20
CA PRO A 80 -8.51 -4.30 -12.35
C PRO A 80 -7.62 -3.37 -13.16
N ARG A 81 -7.96 -2.10 -13.26
CA ARG A 81 -7.16 -1.13 -14.02
C ARG A 81 -5.83 -0.84 -13.35
N ILE A 82 -5.85 -0.67 -12.04
CA ILE A 82 -4.64 -0.40 -11.26
C ILE A 82 -3.73 -1.63 -11.27
N GLU A 83 -4.27 -2.82 -11.02
CA GLU A 83 -3.48 -4.06 -11.03
C GLU A 83 -2.85 -4.31 -12.39
N LYS A 84 -3.60 -4.14 -13.47
CA LYS A 84 -3.09 -4.30 -14.83
C LYS A 84 -2.00 -3.29 -15.14
N ARG A 85 -2.20 -2.03 -14.75
CA ARG A 85 -1.21 -0.98 -15.02
C ARG A 85 0.08 -1.21 -14.25
N LEU A 86 -0.01 -1.56 -12.98
CA LEU A 86 1.19 -1.85 -12.18
C LEU A 86 1.94 -3.06 -12.72
N ALA A 87 1.22 -4.10 -13.14
CA ALA A 87 1.85 -5.28 -13.76
C ALA A 87 2.59 -4.93 -15.04
N ARG A 88 2.07 -3.99 -15.84
CA ARG A 88 2.68 -3.58 -17.10
C ARG A 88 3.83 -2.60 -16.90
N GLU A 89 3.63 -1.57 -16.05
CA GLU A 89 4.57 -0.47 -15.90
C GLU A 89 5.70 -0.78 -14.92
N LEU A 90 5.46 -1.68 -13.98
CA LEU A 90 6.45 -2.10 -12.99
C LEU A 90 6.90 -3.52 -13.28
N VAL A 91 7.59 -3.70 -14.40
CA VAL A 91 8.23 -4.99 -14.69
C VAL A 91 9.31 -5.17 -13.64
N LEU A 92 9.05 -6.06 -12.69
CA LEU A 92 10.02 -6.38 -11.65
C LEU A 92 11.02 -7.36 -12.24
N ASP A 93 12.28 -6.94 -12.27
CA ASP A 93 13.38 -7.84 -12.60
C ASP A 93 13.40 -8.94 -11.53
N PRO A 94 13.27 -10.24 -11.92
CA PRO A 94 13.33 -11.32 -10.95
C PRO A 94 14.61 -11.36 -10.14
N LEU A 95 15.68 -10.74 -10.66
CA LEU A 95 16.95 -10.62 -9.95
C LEU A 95 17.03 -9.42 -9.03
N SER A 96 16.05 -8.49 -9.10
CA SER A 96 16.02 -7.35 -8.19
C SER A 96 15.40 -7.78 -6.87
N LYS A 97 15.90 -7.21 -5.77
CA LYS A 97 15.40 -7.50 -4.42
C LYS A 97 14.22 -6.61 -4.03
N LYS A 98 13.40 -6.23 -5.01
CA LYS A 98 12.21 -5.43 -4.75
C LYS A 98 11.12 -6.28 -4.11
N PRO A 99 10.40 -5.75 -3.12
CA PRO A 99 9.33 -6.50 -2.48
C PRO A 99 8.13 -6.70 -3.42
N TRP A 100 7.37 -7.76 -3.16
CA TRP A 100 6.05 -7.94 -3.76
C TRP A 100 5.13 -6.84 -3.26
N ILE A 101 4.25 -6.37 -4.15
CA ILE A 101 3.27 -5.34 -3.82
C ILE A 101 1.94 -6.02 -3.56
N THR A 102 1.38 -5.80 -2.38
CA THR A 102 0.04 -6.26 -2.00
C THR A 102 -0.89 -5.06 -1.95
N LEU A 103 -1.96 -5.09 -2.74
CA LEU A 103 -2.94 -4.02 -2.79
C LEU A 103 -4.24 -4.48 -2.12
N ILE A 104 -4.78 -3.62 -1.25
CA ILE A 104 -6.10 -3.79 -0.66
C ILE A 104 -6.95 -2.62 -1.10
N PHE A 105 -8.15 -2.90 -1.63
CA PHE A 105 -9.08 -1.89 -2.12
C PHE A 105 -10.29 -1.81 -1.20
N GLU A 106 -10.57 -0.61 -0.68
CA GLU A 106 -11.72 -0.36 0.18
C GLU A 106 -12.33 0.99 -0.14
N SER A 107 -13.63 1.18 0.15
CA SER A 107 -14.24 2.50 0.04
C SER A 107 -13.99 3.30 1.31
N ILE A 108 -14.01 4.63 1.20
CA ILE A 108 -13.83 5.50 2.37
C ILE A 108 -14.93 5.29 3.41
N ASP A 109 -16.16 5.03 2.97
CA ASP A 109 -17.27 4.75 3.90
C ASP A 109 -17.04 3.46 4.68
N TYR A 110 -16.57 2.41 4.00
CA TYR A 110 -16.28 1.15 4.66
C TYR A 110 -15.16 1.30 5.70
N VAL A 111 -14.06 1.95 5.31
CA VAL A 111 -12.94 2.18 6.24
C VAL A 111 -13.39 2.98 7.45
N ASN A 112 -14.17 4.04 7.24
CA ASN A 112 -14.65 4.86 8.33
C ASN A 112 -15.59 4.09 9.28
N ARG A 113 -16.46 3.23 8.74
CA ARG A 113 -17.30 2.38 9.58
C ARG A 113 -16.46 1.41 10.43
N GLN A 114 -15.41 0.83 9.84
CA GLN A 114 -14.52 -0.05 10.58
C GLN A 114 -13.77 0.69 11.68
N LEU A 115 -13.31 1.90 11.41
CA LEU A 115 -12.67 2.75 12.41
C LEU A 115 -13.63 3.07 13.56
N GLU A 116 -14.87 3.44 13.24
CA GLU A 116 -15.90 3.76 14.24
C GLU A 116 -16.25 2.56 15.12
N LYS A 117 -16.14 1.33 14.58
CA LYS A 117 -16.34 0.09 15.33
C LYS A 117 -15.11 -0.33 16.11
N GLY A 118 -14.02 0.39 16.03
CA GLY A 118 -12.77 0.06 16.73
C GLY A 118 -12.07 -1.19 16.21
N ARG A 119 -12.21 -1.51 14.93
CA ARG A 119 -11.55 -2.69 14.34
C ARG A 119 -10.04 -2.47 14.27
N TYR A 120 -9.29 -3.34 14.90
CA TYR A 120 -7.83 -3.19 15.06
C TYR A 120 -7.08 -3.01 13.75
N PHE A 121 -7.42 -3.80 12.74
CA PHE A 121 -6.73 -3.70 11.46
C PHE A 121 -6.74 -2.28 10.91
N TYR A 122 -7.91 -1.65 10.90
CA TYR A 122 -8.09 -0.28 10.38
C TYR A 122 -7.54 0.77 11.33
N SER A 123 -7.69 0.56 12.63
CA SER A 123 -7.13 1.48 13.63
C SER A 123 -5.60 1.50 13.57
N ASP A 124 -4.98 0.34 13.37
CA ASP A 124 -3.53 0.24 13.24
C ASP A 124 -3.05 0.92 11.96
N ILE A 125 -3.76 0.75 10.85
CA ILE A 125 -3.43 1.41 9.59
C ILE A 125 -3.49 2.93 9.76
N LYS A 126 -4.53 3.44 10.39
CA LYS A 126 -4.65 4.88 10.65
C LYS A 126 -3.52 5.39 11.54
N LYS A 127 -3.14 4.61 12.55
CA LYS A 127 -2.11 5.01 13.51
C LYS A 127 -0.70 4.92 12.92
N GLU A 128 -0.38 3.81 12.26
CA GLU A 128 0.96 3.46 11.82
C GLU A 128 1.24 3.74 10.35
N GLY A 129 0.20 3.94 9.56
CA GLY A 129 0.33 4.09 8.11
C GLY A 129 1.08 5.35 7.69
N VAL A 130 1.57 5.31 6.45
CA VAL A 130 2.17 6.46 5.79
C VAL A 130 1.23 6.89 4.67
N LEU A 131 0.75 8.12 4.74
CA LEU A 131 -0.15 8.67 3.73
C LEU A 131 0.66 9.01 2.47
N LEU A 132 0.38 8.29 1.38
CA LEU A 132 1.04 8.51 0.09
C LEU A 132 0.29 9.50 -0.78
N TYR A 133 -1.03 9.55 -0.65
CA TYR A 133 -1.88 10.44 -1.42
C TYR A 133 -3.17 10.72 -0.66
N ASP A 134 -3.62 11.95 -0.70
CA ASP A 134 -4.90 12.39 -0.14
C ASP A 134 -5.56 13.34 -1.13
N SER A 135 -6.77 13.00 -1.57
CA SER A 135 -7.54 13.87 -2.47
C SER A 135 -7.98 15.17 -1.79
N GLY A 136 -7.98 15.19 -0.45
CA GLY A 136 -8.43 16.34 0.32
C GLY A 136 -9.95 16.43 0.48
N GLU A 137 -10.70 15.50 -0.08
CA GLU A 137 -12.16 15.53 -0.04
C GLU A 137 -12.77 14.76 1.13
N PHE A 138 -11.99 13.89 1.76
CA PHE A 138 -12.48 12.97 2.80
C PHE A 138 -11.55 12.97 4.00
N THR A 139 -12.12 12.65 5.16
CA THR A 139 -11.38 12.52 6.41
C THR A 139 -11.61 11.13 7.00
N LEU A 140 -10.55 10.52 7.55
CA LEU A 140 -10.68 9.27 8.28
C LEU A 140 -11.34 9.51 9.63
N SER A 141 -12.32 8.67 9.96
CA SER A 141 -13.03 8.75 11.24
C SER A 141 -12.09 8.48 12.41
N GLU A 142 -12.42 9.04 13.56
CA GLU A 142 -11.73 8.71 14.81
C GLU A 142 -12.18 7.33 15.27
N ALA A 143 -11.25 6.60 15.86
CA ALA A 143 -11.55 5.28 16.40
C ALA A 143 -12.21 5.38 17.76
#